data_ec508f3f99452ea9ea011c89775253af
#
_entry.id   ec508f3f99452ea9ea011c89775253af
#
_cell.length_a   1.000
_cell.length_b   1.000
_cell.length_c   1.000
_cell.angle_alpha   90.00
_cell.angle_beta   90.00
_cell.angle_gamma   90.00
#
_symmetry.space_group_name_H-M   'P 1'
#
loop_
_entity.id
_entity.type
_entity.pdbx_description
1 polymer ?
#
loop_
_entity_poly.entity_id
_entity_poly.type
_entity_poly.pdbx_seq_one_letter_code
_entity_poly.pdbx_strand_id
1 'polypeptide(L)'
;MFKDDLLKDKRILVTGGGTGLGKEMATHFAKHGAQVYICGRRGNVLEDTANELKEKYSVDIKHEPLDIRSPQDVDAYIGRIFEEGPLDGLVNNAAGNFISPTKDLSSRGFDAIANIVFHGTFYVTHSVGKRWIEQKCKGSIISI
;
A
#
# COMPACT_ATOMS: atom_id res chain seq x y z
N MET A 1 -9.83 -13.77 -18.27
CA MET A 1 -10.88 -12.73 -18.28
C MET A 1 -10.29 -11.35 -18.52
N PHE A 2 -9.20 -10.98 -17.86
CA PHE A 2 -8.45 -9.76 -18.15
C PHE A 2 -7.28 -10.10 -19.10
N LYS A 3 -6.83 -9.10 -19.90
CA LYS A 3 -5.62 -9.24 -20.69
C LYS A 3 -4.40 -9.27 -19.78
N ASP A 4 -3.37 -10.05 -20.14
CA ASP A 4 -2.16 -10.23 -19.33
C ASP A 4 -1.36 -8.92 -19.15
N ASP A 5 -1.50 -7.98 -20.07
CA ASP A 5 -0.81 -6.69 -20.08
C ASP A 5 -1.73 -5.50 -19.76
N LEU A 6 -2.91 -5.75 -19.15
CA LEU A 6 -3.92 -4.72 -18.86
C LEU A 6 -3.37 -3.53 -18.06
N LEU A 7 -2.42 -3.78 -17.16
CA LEU A 7 -1.80 -2.78 -16.29
C LEU A 7 -0.35 -2.49 -16.68
N LYS A 8 0.04 -2.82 -17.91
CA LYS A 8 1.36 -2.51 -18.42
C LYS A 8 1.66 -1.02 -18.26
N ASP A 9 2.88 -0.72 -17.80
CA ASP A 9 3.37 0.63 -17.54
C ASP A 9 2.62 1.38 -16.40
N LYS A 10 1.73 0.70 -15.66
CA LYS A 10 1.06 1.26 -14.48
C LYS A 10 1.90 1.05 -13.23
N ARG A 11 1.93 2.06 -12.36
CA ARG A 11 2.65 2.04 -11.09
C ARG A 11 1.62 2.12 -9.96
N ILE A 12 1.60 1.09 -9.10
CA ILE A 12 0.56 0.91 -8.08
C ILE A 12 1.19 0.67 -6.72
N LEU A 13 0.79 1.45 -5.72
CA LEU A 13 1.16 1.23 -4.32
C LEU A 13 0.02 0.52 -3.58
N VAL A 14 0.36 -0.54 -2.85
CA VAL A 14 -0.55 -1.25 -1.95
C VAL A 14 0.00 -1.20 -0.53
N THR A 15 -0.68 -0.49 0.37
CA THR A 15 -0.32 -0.52 1.79
C THR A 15 -0.78 -1.81 2.45
N GLY A 16 0.01 -2.36 3.36
CA GLY A 16 -0.29 -3.68 3.95
C GLY A 16 -0.17 -4.82 2.93
N GLY A 17 0.70 -4.66 1.92
CA GLY A 17 0.83 -5.59 0.79
C GLY A 17 1.56 -6.90 1.09
N GLY A 18 2.06 -7.10 2.31
CA GLY A 18 2.84 -8.30 2.67
C GLY A 18 2.02 -9.55 2.99
N THR A 19 0.72 -9.46 3.23
CA THR A 19 -0.14 -10.60 3.60
C THR A 19 -1.58 -10.40 3.15
N GLY A 20 -2.37 -11.48 3.16
CA GLY A 20 -3.82 -11.44 2.98
C GLY A 20 -4.26 -10.74 1.70
N LEU A 21 -5.31 -9.93 1.77
CA LEU A 21 -5.88 -9.23 0.62
C LEU A 21 -4.88 -8.31 -0.07
N GLY A 22 -4.02 -7.62 0.70
CA GLY A 22 -2.98 -6.74 0.14
C GLY A 22 -1.99 -7.51 -0.73
N LYS A 23 -1.53 -8.67 -0.27
CA LYS A 23 -0.66 -9.57 -1.04
C LYS A 23 -1.35 -10.07 -2.32
N GLU A 24 -2.61 -10.50 -2.22
CA GLU A 24 -3.36 -10.97 -3.39
C GLU A 24 -3.56 -9.87 -4.42
N MET A 25 -3.95 -8.66 -4.00
CA MET A 25 -4.09 -7.53 -4.92
C MET A 25 -2.75 -7.19 -5.59
N ALA A 26 -1.66 -7.08 -4.82
CA ALA A 26 -0.32 -6.84 -5.34
C ALA A 26 0.10 -7.90 -6.36
N THR A 27 -0.17 -9.17 -6.07
CA THR A 27 0.11 -10.30 -6.97
C THR A 27 -0.63 -10.15 -8.29
N HIS A 28 -1.93 -9.87 -8.23
CA HIS A 28 -2.74 -9.72 -9.44
C HIS A 28 -2.35 -8.50 -10.26
N PHE A 29 -2.05 -7.37 -9.64
CA PHE A 29 -1.57 -6.19 -10.37
C PHE A 29 -0.24 -6.47 -11.09
N ALA A 30 0.70 -7.11 -10.40
CA ALA A 30 1.99 -7.46 -10.99
C ALA A 30 1.84 -8.48 -12.14
N LYS A 31 1.00 -9.50 -11.99
CA LYS A 31 0.70 -10.48 -13.05
C LYS A 31 0.06 -9.86 -14.30
N HIS A 32 -0.60 -8.72 -14.17
CA HIS A 32 -1.16 -7.97 -15.29
C HIS A 32 -0.25 -6.83 -15.80
N GLY A 33 1.02 -6.86 -15.42
CA GLY A 33 2.05 -5.99 -15.98
C GLY A 33 2.33 -4.70 -15.21
N ALA A 34 1.69 -4.47 -14.05
CA ALA A 34 1.98 -3.29 -13.24
C ALA A 34 3.34 -3.38 -12.54
N GLN A 35 4.00 -2.24 -12.38
CA GLN A 35 5.05 -2.06 -11.40
C GLN A 35 4.41 -1.83 -10.03
N VAL A 36 4.59 -2.78 -9.10
CA VAL A 36 3.92 -2.76 -7.80
C VAL A 36 4.89 -2.41 -6.70
N TYR A 37 4.43 -1.55 -5.80
CA TYR A 37 5.07 -1.20 -4.55
C TYR A 37 4.22 -1.71 -3.42
N ILE A 38 4.83 -2.36 -2.44
CA ILE A 38 4.16 -2.78 -1.20
C ILE A 38 4.88 -2.21 0.01
N CYS A 39 4.13 -1.82 1.01
CA CYS A 39 4.68 -1.39 2.28
C CYS A 39 3.90 -1.96 3.46
N GLY A 40 4.54 -1.95 4.62
CA GLY A 40 3.97 -2.43 5.87
C GLY A 40 5.04 -2.45 6.97
N ARG A 41 4.65 -2.69 8.20
CA ARG A 41 5.57 -2.60 9.36
C ARG A 41 6.63 -3.71 9.43
N ARG A 42 6.33 -4.88 8.87
CA ARG A 42 7.17 -6.08 8.99
C ARG A 42 7.99 -6.28 7.71
N GLY A 43 9.22 -5.76 7.72
CA GLY A 43 10.13 -5.81 6.57
C GLY A 43 10.41 -7.24 6.07
N ASN A 44 10.67 -8.18 6.98
CA ASN A 44 10.88 -9.58 6.64
C ASN A 44 9.68 -10.22 5.91
N VAL A 45 8.46 -9.90 6.34
CA VAL A 45 7.23 -10.40 5.67
C VAL A 45 7.07 -9.83 4.26
N LEU A 46 7.44 -8.56 4.06
CA LEU A 46 7.43 -7.95 2.73
C LEU A 46 8.46 -8.57 1.81
N GLU A 47 9.68 -8.80 2.30
CA GLU A 47 10.76 -9.45 1.58
C GLU A 47 10.39 -10.89 1.20
N ASP A 48 9.90 -11.68 2.16
CA ASP A 48 9.42 -13.05 1.90
C ASP A 48 8.34 -13.08 0.81
N THR A 49 7.40 -12.13 0.88
CA THR A 49 6.34 -12.00 -0.12
C THR A 49 6.91 -11.64 -1.49
N ALA A 50 7.81 -10.67 -1.59
CA ALA A 50 8.43 -10.28 -2.85
C ALA A 50 9.22 -11.44 -3.47
N ASN A 51 10.00 -12.18 -2.67
CA ASN A 51 10.76 -13.34 -3.11
C ASN A 51 9.85 -14.48 -3.59
N GLU A 52 8.79 -14.81 -2.82
CA GLU A 52 7.80 -15.83 -3.22
C GLU A 52 7.15 -15.49 -4.57
N LEU A 53 6.75 -14.23 -4.75
CA LEU A 53 6.07 -13.82 -5.97
C LEU A 53 7.01 -13.78 -7.17
N LYS A 54 8.27 -13.43 -6.96
CA LYS A 54 9.31 -13.49 -7.97
C LYS A 54 9.59 -14.93 -8.41
N GLU A 55 9.74 -15.83 -7.44
CA GLU A 55 10.00 -17.24 -7.71
C GLU A 55 8.82 -17.92 -8.42
N LYS A 56 7.60 -17.71 -7.94
CA LYS A 56 6.41 -18.42 -8.38
C LYS A 56 5.80 -17.87 -9.68
N TYR A 57 5.90 -16.56 -9.88
CA TYR A 57 5.22 -15.87 -10.97
C TYR A 57 6.14 -15.02 -11.86
N SER A 58 7.44 -14.98 -11.56
CA SER A 58 8.43 -14.13 -12.26
C SER A 58 8.05 -12.65 -12.27
N VAL A 59 7.36 -12.17 -11.22
CA VAL A 59 7.01 -10.77 -11.04
C VAL A 59 7.94 -10.11 -10.02
N ASP A 60 8.34 -8.88 -10.29
CA ASP A 60 9.19 -8.10 -9.41
C ASP A 60 8.37 -7.04 -8.66
N ILE A 61 8.34 -7.14 -7.33
CA ILE A 61 7.59 -6.23 -6.46
C ILE A 61 8.58 -5.46 -5.59
N LYS A 62 8.51 -4.14 -5.67
CA LYS A 62 9.28 -3.27 -4.78
C LYS A 62 8.63 -3.20 -3.40
N HIS A 63 9.42 -3.29 -2.37
CA HIS A 63 8.93 -3.29 -0.99
C HIS A 63 9.79 -2.45 -0.07
N GLU A 64 9.15 -1.86 0.93
CA GLU A 64 9.85 -1.11 1.99
C GLU A 64 9.06 -1.17 3.30
N PRO A 65 9.74 -1.36 4.44
CA PRO A 65 9.12 -1.23 5.75
C PRO A 65 8.60 0.19 5.98
N LEU A 66 7.33 0.30 6.34
CA LEU A 66 6.70 1.59 6.62
C LEU A 66 5.61 1.44 7.67
N ASP A 67 5.62 2.30 8.67
CA ASP A 67 4.48 2.51 9.55
C ASP A 67 3.66 3.72 9.06
N ILE A 68 2.48 3.45 8.51
CA ILE A 68 1.62 4.52 7.96
C ILE A 68 1.12 5.50 9.01
N ARG A 69 1.34 5.23 10.32
CA ARG A 69 1.01 6.17 11.41
C ARG A 69 2.02 7.32 11.53
N SER A 70 3.18 7.21 10.88
CA SER A 70 4.20 8.26 10.84
C SER A 70 4.07 9.11 9.58
N PRO A 71 3.49 10.32 9.64
CA PRO A 71 3.30 11.14 8.45
C PRO A 71 4.62 11.55 7.79
N GLN A 72 5.71 11.70 8.56
CA GLN A 72 7.02 12.06 8.03
C GLN A 72 7.61 10.90 7.21
N ASP A 73 7.54 9.66 7.73
CA ASP A 73 8.04 8.49 7.02
C ASP A 73 7.20 8.20 5.77
N VAL A 74 5.87 8.38 5.87
CA VAL A 74 4.96 8.28 4.72
C VAL A 74 5.37 9.28 3.63
N ASP A 75 5.54 10.55 3.98
CA ASP A 75 5.87 11.58 2.98
C ASP A 75 7.25 11.32 2.34
N ALA A 76 8.23 10.89 3.12
CA ALA A 76 9.55 10.52 2.61
C ALA A 76 9.49 9.30 1.67
N TYR A 77 8.76 8.26 2.03
CA TYR A 77 8.60 7.06 1.20
C TYR A 77 7.88 7.37 -0.12
N ILE A 78 6.75 8.07 -0.06
CA ILE A 78 6.02 8.48 -1.27
C ILE A 78 6.88 9.41 -2.14
N GLY A 79 7.67 10.30 -1.54
CA GLY A 79 8.64 11.14 -2.25
C GLY A 79 9.60 10.31 -3.11
N ARG A 80 10.24 9.30 -2.53
CA ARG A 80 11.16 8.40 -3.27
C ARG A 80 10.46 7.67 -4.42
N ILE A 81 9.23 7.21 -4.24
CA ILE A 81 8.46 6.59 -5.34
C ILE A 81 8.25 7.59 -6.48
N PHE A 82 7.90 8.83 -6.16
CA PHE A 82 7.63 9.86 -7.17
C PHE A 82 8.89 10.40 -7.85
N GLU A 83 10.08 10.26 -7.26
CA GLU A 83 11.37 10.51 -7.93
C GLU A 83 11.60 9.54 -9.10
N GLU A 84 11.14 8.30 -8.98
CA GLU A 84 11.17 7.32 -10.07
C GLU A 84 10.08 7.56 -11.12
N GLY A 85 9.00 8.26 -10.77
CA GLY A 85 7.85 8.60 -11.60
C GLY A 85 6.54 8.54 -10.81
N PRO A 86 5.46 9.12 -11.36
CA PRO A 86 4.17 9.18 -10.66
C PRO A 86 3.54 7.80 -10.49
N LEU A 87 2.78 7.63 -9.41
CA LEU A 87 1.87 6.50 -9.25
C LEU A 87 0.62 6.70 -10.14
N ASP A 88 0.08 5.61 -10.68
CA ASP A 88 -1.24 5.57 -11.34
C ASP A 88 -2.33 5.11 -10.36
N GLY A 89 -1.96 4.36 -9.32
CA GLY A 89 -2.92 3.83 -8.36
C GLY A 89 -2.38 3.75 -6.94
N LEU A 90 -3.28 3.95 -5.98
CA LEU A 90 -3.06 3.73 -4.56
C LEU A 90 -4.15 2.83 -4.01
N VAL A 91 -3.75 1.75 -3.34
CA VAL A 91 -4.66 0.91 -2.55
C VAL A 91 -4.33 1.08 -1.06
N ASN A 92 -5.19 1.76 -0.35
CA ASN A 92 -5.15 1.84 1.11
C ASN A 92 -5.78 0.57 1.69
N ASN A 93 -4.94 -0.41 2.00
CA ASN A 93 -5.35 -1.69 2.57
C ASN A 93 -4.74 -1.95 3.95
N ALA A 94 -3.70 -1.22 4.33
CA ALA A 94 -3.11 -1.38 5.65
C ALA A 94 -4.14 -1.10 6.74
N ALA A 95 -4.37 -2.08 7.60
CA ALA A 95 -5.30 -2.00 8.70
C ALA A 95 -4.72 -2.66 9.96
N GLY A 96 -5.37 -2.44 11.08
CA GLY A 96 -5.10 -3.13 12.33
C GLY A 96 -6.35 -3.08 13.19
N ASN A 97 -6.71 -4.22 13.73
CA ASN A 97 -7.76 -4.32 14.73
C ASN A 97 -7.41 -5.38 15.76
N PHE A 98 -8.19 -5.51 16.78
CA PHE A 98 -8.21 -6.64 17.71
C PHE A 98 -9.67 -6.97 18.02
N ILE A 99 -9.92 -8.26 18.25
CA ILE A 99 -11.26 -8.72 18.57
C ILE A 99 -11.58 -8.36 20.01
N SER A 100 -12.57 -7.49 20.18
CA SER A 100 -13.11 -7.11 21.48
C SER A 100 -14.61 -6.85 21.34
N PRO A 101 -15.45 -7.29 22.28
CA PRO A 101 -16.83 -6.82 22.33
C PRO A 101 -16.86 -5.29 22.44
N THR A 102 -17.76 -4.64 21.72
CA THR A 102 -17.82 -3.16 21.69
C THR A 102 -17.99 -2.54 23.07
N LYS A 103 -18.75 -3.21 23.95
CA LYS A 103 -18.95 -2.74 25.34
C LYS A 103 -17.68 -2.74 26.19
N ASP A 104 -16.67 -3.53 25.80
CA ASP A 104 -15.40 -3.70 26.54
C ASP A 104 -14.23 -2.96 25.85
N LEU A 105 -14.49 -2.36 24.68
CA LEU A 105 -13.49 -1.60 23.93
C LEU A 105 -13.19 -0.28 24.65
N SER A 106 -11.96 -0.14 25.15
CA SER A 106 -11.52 1.12 25.75
C SER A 106 -11.32 2.22 24.70
N SER A 107 -11.40 3.48 25.10
CA SER A 107 -11.05 4.63 24.24
C SER A 107 -9.63 4.51 23.67
N ARG A 108 -8.67 4.09 24.49
CA ARG A 108 -7.28 3.85 24.06
C ARG A 108 -7.19 2.76 22.99
N GLY A 109 -7.99 1.69 23.12
CA GLY A 109 -8.08 0.63 22.11
C GLY A 109 -8.68 1.15 20.81
N PHE A 110 -9.73 1.94 20.88
CA PHE A 110 -10.33 2.61 19.75
C PHE A 110 -9.32 3.54 19.04
N ASP A 111 -8.63 4.39 19.81
CA ASP A 111 -7.62 5.32 19.26
C ASP A 111 -6.48 4.58 18.56
N ALA A 112 -6.04 3.42 19.07
CA ALA A 112 -5.02 2.61 18.44
C ALA A 112 -5.46 2.09 17.05
N ILE A 113 -6.73 1.70 16.91
CA ILE A 113 -7.31 1.31 15.62
C ILE A 113 -7.45 2.52 14.70
N ALA A 114 -8.01 3.62 15.21
CA ALA A 114 -8.22 4.84 14.44
C ALA A 114 -6.91 5.42 13.89
N ASN A 115 -5.83 5.37 14.66
CA ASN A 115 -4.51 5.82 14.22
C ASN A 115 -3.99 5.07 13.00
N ILE A 116 -4.31 3.79 12.85
CA ILE A 116 -3.91 3.01 11.68
C ILE A 116 -4.90 3.25 10.53
N VAL A 117 -6.19 2.97 10.79
CA VAL A 117 -7.21 2.88 9.74
C VAL A 117 -7.61 4.25 9.22
N PHE A 118 -7.72 5.24 10.08
CA PHE A 118 -8.18 6.58 9.72
C PHE A 118 -7.02 7.54 9.43
N HIS A 119 -6.16 7.78 10.42
CA HIS A 119 -5.07 8.73 10.26
C HIS A 119 -4.03 8.23 9.26
N GLY A 120 -3.62 6.95 9.34
CA GLY A 120 -2.66 6.37 8.39
C GLY A 120 -3.14 6.40 6.95
N THR A 121 -4.40 6.06 6.72
CA THR A 121 -5.03 6.17 5.38
C THR A 121 -5.03 7.61 4.89
N PHE A 122 -5.35 8.58 5.76
CA PHE A 122 -5.29 9.99 5.42
C PHE A 122 -3.87 10.42 5.02
N TYR A 123 -2.85 10.06 5.81
CA TYR A 123 -1.47 10.47 5.53
C TYR A 123 -0.98 9.96 4.17
N VAL A 124 -1.23 8.70 3.86
CA VAL A 124 -0.84 8.13 2.56
C VAL A 124 -1.62 8.79 1.42
N THR A 125 -2.94 8.91 1.55
CA THR A 125 -3.81 9.54 0.57
C THR A 125 -3.40 11.00 0.31
N HIS A 126 -3.15 11.76 1.36
CA HIS A 126 -2.74 13.16 1.27
C HIS A 126 -1.39 13.30 0.56
N SER A 127 -0.39 12.49 0.96
CA SER A 127 0.96 12.56 0.38
C SER A 127 0.98 12.22 -1.12
N VAL A 128 0.22 11.21 -1.54
CA VAL A 128 0.07 10.83 -2.95
C VAL A 128 -0.73 11.88 -3.71
N GLY A 129 -1.89 12.28 -3.19
CA GLY A 129 -2.79 13.23 -3.84
C GLY A 129 -2.16 14.61 -4.06
N LYS A 130 -1.42 15.11 -3.07
CA LYS A 130 -0.65 16.36 -3.18
C LYS A 130 0.32 16.31 -4.38
N ARG A 131 1.08 15.24 -4.52
CA ARG A 131 2.05 15.08 -5.61
C ARG A 131 1.38 14.94 -6.98
N TRP A 132 0.24 14.24 -7.04
CA TRP A 132 -0.53 14.21 -8.29
C TRP A 132 -0.99 15.60 -8.74
N ILE A 133 -1.46 16.42 -7.79
CA ILE A 133 -1.88 17.81 -8.08
C ILE A 133 -0.68 18.66 -8.53
N GLU A 134 0.42 18.61 -7.79
CA GLU A 134 1.65 19.37 -8.07
C GLU A 134 2.25 18.99 -9.43
N GLN A 135 2.26 17.70 -9.78
CA GLN A 135 2.80 17.18 -11.04
C GLN A 135 1.76 17.14 -12.18
N LYS A 136 0.52 17.58 -11.93
CA LYS A 136 -0.60 17.55 -12.89
C LYS A 136 -0.85 16.14 -13.45
N CYS A 137 -0.64 15.11 -12.62
CA CYS A 137 -0.89 13.72 -12.95
C CYS A 137 -2.31 13.30 -12.57
N LYS A 138 -2.72 12.14 -13.08
CA LYS A 138 -4.00 11.49 -12.72
C LYS A 138 -3.70 10.16 -12.03
N GLY A 139 -4.57 9.78 -11.13
CA GLY A 139 -4.49 8.47 -10.48
C GLY A 139 -5.82 8.06 -9.87
N SER A 140 -5.87 6.83 -9.39
CA SER A 140 -7.04 6.25 -8.72
C SER A 140 -6.69 5.83 -7.30
N ILE A 141 -7.60 6.06 -6.36
CA ILE A 141 -7.47 5.62 -4.97
C ILE A 141 -8.59 4.65 -4.65
N ILE A 142 -8.21 3.53 -4.04
CA ILE A 142 -9.14 2.54 -3.50
C ILE A 142 -8.80 2.38 -2.01
N SER A 143 -9.82 2.36 -1.15
CA SER A 143 -9.69 2.01 0.27
C SER A 143 -10.51 0.76 0.56
N ILE A 144 -9.93 -0.17 1.31
CA ILE A 144 -10.51 -1.45 1.69
C ILE A 144 -11.00 -1.36 3.14
#